data_da69b7c6627b74ec0c6dff3b49c884f3
#
_entry.id   da69b7c6627b74ec0c6dff3b49c884f3
#
_cell.length_a   1.000
_cell.length_b   1.000
_cell.length_c   1.000
_cell.angle_alpha   90.00
_cell.angle_beta   90.00
_cell.angle_gamma   90.00
#
_symmetry.space_group_name_H-M   'P 1'
#
loop_
_entity.id
_entity.type
_entity.pdbx_description
1 polymer ?
#
loop_
_entity_poly.entity_id
_entity_poly.type
_entity_poly.pdbx_seq_one_letter_code
_entity_poly.pdbx_strand_id
1 'polypeptide(L)'
;SLKNDSITFSHIGYLSQDIEFALLIGRHNILSLEPKVVPLQEVVIRRSDPKKLLREMIERRNKNYSHTPVYLTTFYREGVQLKNKFQNLSEAVFKVYKTSSYSSVPDQVKLLKMSRLSNIEAKDSLLVKVKSGIQACIQMDIIKDIPEFLTPSVEKGIYDYTSEGVTFLEDRFVNVVHFEQKKGISEPLFCGELFLDSETSALLQARLEVHPVYVKNAAGMFVER
;
A
#
# COMPACT_ATOMS: atom_id res chain seq x y z
N SER A 1 1.59 28.86 -17.90
CA SER A 1 1.91 28.52 -19.30
C SER A 1 2.59 27.16 -19.30
N LEU A 2 1.93 26.15 -19.87
CA LEU A 2 2.36 24.73 -19.90
C LEU A 2 3.63 24.48 -20.75
N LYS A 3 4.25 25.51 -21.30
CA LYS A 3 5.40 25.34 -22.21
C LYS A 3 6.71 24.92 -21.54
N ASN A 4 6.83 25.03 -20.21
CA ASN A 4 8.02 24.66 -19.46
C ASN A 4 7.83 23.45 -18.55
N ASP A 5 6.73 22.71 -18.72
CA ASP A 5 6.47 21.52 -17.92
C ASP A 5 7.15 20.31 -18.58
N SER A 6 7.64 19.38 -17.77
CA SER A 6 8.17 18.08 -18.20
C SER A 6 7.25 16.95 -17.80
N ILE A 7 7.27 15.87 -18.59
CA ILE A 7 6.56 14.62 -18.29
C ILE A 7 7.62 13.56 -18.03
N THR A 8 7.53 12.92 -16.86
CA THR A 8 8.39 11.77 -16.50
C THR A 8 7.77 10.47 -17.00
N PHE A 9 8.51 9.74 -17.81
CA PHE A 9 8.17 8.39 -18.24
C PHE A 9 8.97 7.39 -17.43
N SER A 10 8.30 6.47 -16.77
CA SER A 10 8.93 5.44 -15.94
C SER A 10 8.32 4.06 -16.20
N HIS A 11 9.17 3.04 -16.15
CA HIS A 11 8.74 1.65 -16.22
C HIS A 11 9.66 0.80 -15.34
N ILE A 12 9.12 -0.26 -14.75
CA ILE A 12 9.90 -1.19 -13.91
C ILE A 12 11.01 -1.82 -14.77
N GLY A 13 12.26 -1.73 -14.29
CA GLY A 13 13.44 -2.25 -14.98
C GLY A 13 14.07 -1.31 -16.00
N TYR A 14 13.62 -0.07 -16.10
CA TYR A 14 14.15 0.96 -17.00
C TYR A 14 14.50 2.26 -16.25
N LEU A 15 15.42 3.03 -16.80
CA LEU A 15 15.71 4.38 -16.31
C LEU A 15 14.55 5.32 -16.65
N SER A 16 14.13 6.11 -15.67
CA SER A 16 13.11 7.13 -15.92
C SER A 16 13.67 8.24 -16.82
N GLN A 17 12.84 8.74 -17.72
CA GLN A 17 13.20 9.80 -18.67
C GLN A 17 12.24 10.98 -18.55
N ASP A 18 12.77 12.18 -18.38
CA ASP A 18 12.01 13.42 -18.36
C ASP A 18 12.06 14.06 -19.75
N ILE A 19 10.90 14.40 -20.30
CA ILE A 19 10.77 15.02 -21.62
C ILE A 19 9.92 16.29 -21.48
N GLU A 20 10.42 17.40 -22.06
CA GLU A 20 9.66 18.64 -22.10
C GLU A 20 8.33 18.44 -22.83
N PHE A 21 7.24 18.90 -22.24
CA PHE A 21 5.90 18.76 -22.79
C PHE A 21 5.79 19.37 -24.19
N ALA A 22 6.50 20.46 -24.44
CA ALA A 22 6.52 21.13 -25.75
C ALA A 22 7.00 20.24 -26.90
N LEU A 23 7.87 19.26 -26.62
CA LEU A 23 8.39 18.30 -27.61
C LEU A 23 7.39 17.21 -27.99
N LEU A 24 6.39 16.99 -27.16
CA LEU A 24 5.40 15.91 -27.30
C LEU A 24 4.12 16.33 -28.03
N ILE A 25 3.87 17.65 -28.13
CA ILE A 25 2.63 18.19 -28.70
C ILE A 25 2.57 17.97 -30.22
N GLY A 26 1.42 17.46 -30.70
CA GLY A 26 1.08 17.41 -32.12
C GLY A 26 1.82 16.33 -32.92
N ARG A 27 2.47 15.38 -32.26
CA ARG A 27 3.22 14.28 -32.89
C ARG A 27 2.86 12.94 -32.28
N HIS A 28 2.99 11.89 -33.08
CA HIS A 28 3.03 10.53 -32.56
C HIS A 28 4.47 10.26 -32.06
N ASN A 29 4.65 10.13 -30.76
CA ASN A 29 5.94 9.96 -30.15
C ASN A 29 6.17 8.49 -29.79
N ILE A 30 7.34 7.96 -30.20
CA ILE A 30 7.81 6.65 -29.76
C ILE A 30 8.96 6.92 -28.79
N LEU A 31 8.83 6.48 -27.56
CA LEU A 31 9.83 6.66 -26.52
C LEU A 31 10.47 5.29 -26.22
N SER A 32 11.80 5.27 -26.26
CA SER A 32 12.58 4.11 -25.84
C SER A 32 13.25 4.41 -24.52
N LEU A 33 12.90 3.67 -23.49
CA LEU A 33 13.56 3.76 -22.19
C LEU A 33 14.77 2.85 -22.15
N GLU A 34 15.87 3.32 -21.55
CA GLU A 34 17.08 2.51 -21.36
C GLU A 34 16.87 1.50 -20.24
N PRO A 35 17.28 0.21 -20.46
CA PRO A 35 17.21 -0.79 -19.40
C PRO A 35 18.06 -0.36 -18.20
N LYS A 36 17.51 -0.45 -17.02
CA LYS A 36 18.23 -0.22 -15.77
C LYS A 36 19.02 -1.50 -15.44
N VAL A 37 20.32 -1.48 -15.67
CA VAL A 37 21.21 -2.58 -15.26
C VAL A 37 21.37 -2.48 -13.74
N VAL A 38 20.67 -3.35 -13.02
CA VAL A 38 20.95 -3.55 -11.59
C VAL A 38 22.13 -4.51 -11.51
N PRO A 39 23.31 -4.07 -11.04
CA PRO A 39 24.40 -4.99 -10.82
C PRO A 39 23.92 -6.06 -9.83
N LEU A 40 23.97 -7.32 -10.24
CA LEU A 40 23.80 -8.44 -9.34
C LEU A 40 25.00 -8.44 -8.38
N GLN A 41 24.93 -7.62 -7.33
CA GLN A 41 25.80 -7.84 -6.19
C GLN A 41 25.44 -9.22 -5.64
N GLU A 42 26.46 -10.00 -5.38
CA GLU A 42 26.31 -11.28 -4.69
C GLU A 42 25.53 -11.05 -3.41
N VAL A 43 24.24 -11.30 -3.45
CA VAL A 43 23.38 -11.17 -2.28
C VAL A 43 23.75 -12.33 -1.38
N VAL A 44 24.64 -12.09 -0.42
CA VAL A 44 24.87 -13.02 0.67
C VAL A 44 23.55 -13.12 1.44
N ILE A 45 22.77 -14.15 1.14
CA ILE A 45 21.51 -14.45 1.81
C ILE A 45 21.85 -14.85 3.24
N ARG A 46 22.08 -13.86 4.10
CA ARG A 46 22.04 -14.07 5.53
C ARG A 46 20.57 -14.25 5.87
N ARG A 47 20.18 -15.41 6.31
CA ARG A 47 18.85 -15.66 6.89
C ARG A 47 18.73 -14.78 8.13
N SER A 48 18.19 -13.60 7.97
CA SER A 48 17.89 -12.70 9.08
C SER A 48 16.69 -13.26 9.85
N ASP A 49 16.74 -13.23 11.17
CA ASP A 49 15.59 -13.57 12.00
C ASP A 49 14.45 -12.57 11.70
N PRO A 50 13.32 -13.03 11.15
CA PRO A 50 12.22 -12.14 10.75
C PRO A 50 11.63 -11.37 11.93
N LYS A 51 11.60 -11.98 13.12
CA LYS A 51 11.12 -11.29 14.33
C LYS A 51 12.07 -10.19 14.78
N LYS A 52 13.38 -10.39 14.59
CA LYS A 52 14.38 -9.36 14.87
C LYS A 52 14.22 -8.18 13.93
N LEU A 53 14.03 -8.43 12.63
CA LEU A 53 13.78 -7.37 11.64
C LEU A 53 12.56 -6.50 12.00
N LEU A 54 11.47 -7.12 12.42
CA LEU A 54 10.27 -6.40 12.84
C LEU A 54 10.49 -5.60 14.13
N ARG A 55 11.22 -6.13 15.11
CA ARG A 55 11.58 -5.37 16.32
C ARG A 55 12.42 -4.15 15.97
N GLU A 56 13.45 -4.31 15.13
CA GLU A 56 14.28 -3.19 14.66
C GLU A 56 13.46 -2.13 13.92
N MET A 57 12.48 -2.54 13.10
CA MET A 57 11.55 -1.63 12.44
C MET A 57 10.77 -0.78 13.45
N ILE A 58 10.23 -1.40 14.49
CA ILE A 58 9.49 -0.70 15.57
C ILE A 58 10.42 0.24 16.35
N GLU A 59 11.60 -0.21 16.73
CA GLU A 59 12.59 0.59 17.48
C GLU A 59 13.04 1.82 16.69
N ARG A 60 13.23 1.67 15.36
CA ARG A 60 13.65 2.76 14.46
C ARG A 60 12.50 3.59 13.91
N ARG A 61 11.26 3.30 14.27
CA ARG A 61 10.08 4.04 13.81
C ARG A 61 10.27 5.54 13.96
N ASN A 62 10.79 6.02 15.09
CA ASN A 62 11.08 7.42 15.37
C ASN A 62 12.07 8.09 14.39
N LYS A 63 12.93 7.31 13.74
CA LYS A 63 13.89 7.83 12.77
C LYS A 63 13.34 7.80 11.35
N ASN A 64 12.44 6.85 11.08
CA ASN A 64 12.01 6.53 9.72
C ASN A 64 10.74 7.26 9.28
N TYR A 65 9.91 7.72 10.23
CA TYR A 65 8.60 8.31 9.90
C TYR A 65 8.43 9.70 10.50
N SER A 66 7.58 10.51 9.86
CA SER A 66 7.41 11.92 10.19
C SER A 66 6.85 12.18 11.58
N HIS A 67 7.47 13.10 12.30
CA HIS A 67 6.98 13.65 13.57
C HIS A 67 6.09 14.86 13.39
N THR A 68 6.08 15.45 12.19
CA THR A 68 5.31 16.65 11.91
C THR A 68 4.10 16.33 11.05
N PRO A 69 2.98 17.01 11.25
CA PRO A 69 1.83 16.84 10.38
C PRO A 69 2.13 17.38 8.97
N VAL A 70 1.48 16.78 7.97
CA VAL A 70 1.62 17.16 6.56
C VAL A 70 0.26 17.29 5.88
N TYR A 71 0.19 18.13 4.85
CA TYR A 71 -0.96 18.18 3.96
C TYR A 71 -0.69 17.35 2.72
N LEU A 72 -1.62 16.45 2.40
CA LEU A 72 -1.61 15.65 1.20
C LEU A 72 -2.79 16.02 0.30
N THR A 73 -2.57 16.03 -1.01
CA THR A 73 -3.66 16.00 -1.99
C THR A 73 -3.75 14.58 -2.51
N THR A 74 -4.89 13.92 -2.29
CA THR A 74 -5.08 12.49 -2.61
C THR A 74 -6.16 12.32 -3.65
N PHE A 75 -5.91 11.42 -4.58
CA PHE A 75 -6.94 10.90 -5.50
C PHE A 75 -7.46 9.57 -4.95
N TYR A 76 -8.76 9.47 -4.84
CA TYR A 76 -9.48 8.28 -4.39
C TYR A 76 -10.35 7.75 -5.51
N ARG A 77 -10.29 6.45 -5.73
CA ARG A 77 -11.18 5.75 -6.66
C ARG A 77 -11.74 4.51 -5.99
N GLU A 78 -13.03 4.33 -6.09
CA GLU A 78 -13.77 3.15 -5.65
C GLU A 78 -14.68 2.67 -6.77
N GLY A 79 -14.65 1.36 -7.04
CA GLY A 79 -15.50 0.77 -8.07
C GLY A 79 -16.05 -0.58 -7.65
N VAL A 80 -17.34 -0.80 -7.91
CA VAL A 80 -17.99 -2.10 -7.81
C VAL A 80 -18.21 -2.63 -9.21
N GLN A 81 -17.65 -3.81 -9.50
CA GLN A 81 -17.79 -4.49 -10.78
C GLN A 81 -18.63 -5.76 -10.65
N LEU A 82 -19.52 -5.99 -11.60
CA LEU A 82 -20.23 -7.24 -11.78
C LEU A 82 -20.10 -7.66 -13.26
N LYS A 83 -19.62 -8.89 -13.51
CA LYS A 83 -19.40 -9.42 -14.88
C LYS A 83 -18.60 -8.45 -15.76
N ASN A 84 -17.49 -7.95 -15.26
CA ASN A 84 -16.57 -7.00 -15.92
C ASN A 84 -17.18 -5.64 -16.30
N LYS A 85 -18.35 -5.29 -15.77
CA LYS A 85 -18.96 -3.96 -15.93
C LYS A 85 -19.02 -3.24 -14.60
N PHE A 86 -18.61 -1.98 -14.58
CA PHE A 86 -18.80 -1.15 -13.40
C PHE A 86 -20.29 -0.93 -13.14
N GLN A 87 -20.74 -1.30 -11.95
CA GLN A 87 -22.08 -0.99 -11.45
C GLN A 87 -22.07 0.38 -10.74
N ASN A 88 -20.96 0.68 -10.10
CA ASN A 88 -20.73 1.95 -9.46
C ASN A 88 -19.23 2.28 -9.55
N LEU A 89 -18.92 3.52 -9.89
CA LEU A 89 -17.57 4.06 -9.91
C LEU A 89 -17.62 5.44 -9.27
N SER A 90 -16.88 5.63 -8.20
CA SER A 90 -16.73 6.91 -7.51
C SER A 90 -15.27 7.34 -7.55
N GLU A 91 -15.04 8.59 -7.93
CA GLU A 91 -13.72 9.21 -7.95
C GLU A 91 -13.79 10.51 -7.16
N ALA A 92 -12.78 10.77 -6.35
CA ALA A 92 -12.73 11.98 -5.57
C ALA A 92 -11.30 12.49 -5.35
N VAL A 93 -11.18 13.79 -5.21
CA VAL A 93 -9.95 14.44 -4.77
C VAL A 93 -10.18 14.99 -3.37
N PHE A 94 -9.29 14.63 -2.46
CA PHE A 94 -9.31 15.10 -1.09
C PHE A 94 -8.05 15.88 -0.74
N LYS A 95 -8.20 16.83 0.18
CA LYS A 95 -7.08 17.36 0.96
C LYS A 95 -7.11 16.66 2.32
N VAL A 96 -6.00 15.98 2.64
CA VAL A 96 -5.83 15.27 3.90
C VAL A 96 -4.83 16.03 4.76
N TYR A 97 -5.22 16.36 5.97
CA TYR A 97 -4.31 16.78 7.03
C TYR A 97 -3.90 15.52 7.79
N LYS A 98 -2.75 14.97 7.43
CA LYS A 98 -2.18 13.80 8.08
C LYS A 98 -1.43 14.25 9.31
N THR A 99 -1.87 13.82 10.46
CA THR A 99 -1.20 14.11 11.73
C THR A 99 0.09 13.26 11.83
N SER A 100 0.97 13.60 12.76
CA SER A 100 2.17 12.81 13.01
C SER A 100 1.83 11.33 13.25
N SER A 101 2.70 10.42 12.80
CA SER A 101 2.56 8.98 13.05
C SER A 101 2.55 8.60 14.54
N TYR A 102 2.84 9.55 15.43
CA TYR A 102 2.85 9.40 16.90
C TYR A 102 1.66 10.09 17.57
N SER A 103 0.84 10.77 16.80
CA SER A 103 -0.30 11.50 17.33
C SER A 103 -1.51 10.59 17.50
N SER A 104 -2.18 10.66 18.63
CA SER A 104 -3.50 10.05 18.82
C SER A 104 -4.63 10.84 18.16
N VAL A 105 -4.33 12.06 17.65
CA VAL A 105 -5.31 12.87 16.94
C VAL A 105 -5.60 12.25 15.58
N PRO A 106 -6.88 12.03 15.22
CA PRO A 106 -7.25 11.49 13.92
C PRO A 106 -6.83 12.42 12.77
N ASP A 107 -6.51 11.83 11.63
CA ASP A 107 -6.31 12.57 10.40
C ASP A 107 -7.62 13.20 9.93
N GLN A 108 -7.53 14.40 9.33
CA GLN A 108 -8.70 15.15 8.87
C GLN A 108 -8.76 15.13 7.34
N VAL A 109 -9.97 15.01 6.80
CA VAL A 109 -10.21 14.88 5.36
C VAL A 109 -11.18 15.97 4.92
N LYS A 110 -10.81 16.69 3.86
CA LYS A 110 -11.65 17.64 3.17
C LYS A 110 -11.85 17.23 1.72
N LEU A 111 -13.10 16.97 1.33
CA LEU A 111 -13.45 16.73 -0.06
C LEU A 111 -13.25 18.02 -0.87
N LEU A 112 -12.51 17.93 -1.98
CA LEU A 112 -12.30 19.03 -2.92
C LEU A 112 -13.16 18.86 -4.17
N LYS A 113 -13.21 17.64 -4.73
CA LYS A 113 -13.97 17.33 -5.94
C LYS A 113 -14.41 15.87 -5.92
N MET A 114 -15.58 15.58 -6.45
CA MET A 114 -16.11 14.22 -6.57
C MET A 114 -16.82 14.05 -7.89
N SER A 115 -16.67 12.87 -8.50
CA SER A 115 -17.44 12.36 -9.62
C SER A 115 -17.97 10.98 -9.30
N ARG A 116 -19.21 10.69 -9.68
CA ARG A 116 -19.83 9.38 -9.50
C ARG A 116 -20.56 8.96 -10.74
N LEU A 117 -20.27 7.74 -11.20
CA LEU A 117 -21.00 7.03 -12.24
C LEU A 117 -21.74 5.88 -11.59
N SER A 118 -23.05 5.80 -11.76
CA SER A 118 -23.86 4.67 -11.31
C SER A 118 -24.68 4.14 -12.48
N ASN A 119 -24.69 2.83 -12.66
CA ASN A 119 -25.52 2.19 -13.67
C ASN A 119 -26.91 1.96 -13.06
N ILE A 120 -27.92 2.71 -13.57
CA ILE A 120 -29.30 2.70 -13.04
C ILE A 120 -30.06 1.42 -13.43
N GLU A 121 -29.56 0.64 -14.41
CA GLU A 121 -30.22 -0.56 -14.92
C GLU A 121 -30.13 -1.78 -13.99
N ALA A 122 -29.33 -1.72 -12.95
CA ALA A 122 -29.17 -2.82 -11.99
C ALA A 122 -30.28 -2.81 -10.92
N LYS A 123 -31.55 -2.99 -11.34
CA LYS A 123 -32.70 -3.02 -10.44
C LYS A 123 -32.76 -4.23 -9.48
N ASP A 124 -31.97 -5.28 -9.69
CA ASP A 124 -32.00 -6.53 -8.91
C ASP A 124 -30.64 -6.92 -8.32
N SER A 125 -29.67 -6.05 -8.27
CA SER A 125 -28.39 -6.37 -7.64
C SER A 125 -28.50 -6.16 -6.14
N LEU A 126 -28.25 -7.20 -5.39
CA LEU A 126 -27.85 -7.13 -3.97
C LEU A 126 -26.75 -6.06 -3.89
N LEU A 127 -27.11 -4.87 -3.46
CA LEU A 127 -26.13 -3.80 -3.23
C LEU A 127 -25.29 -4.21 -2.02
N VAL A 128 -24.24 -4.98 -2.32
CA VAL A 128 -23.20 -5.25 -1.35
C VAL A 128 -22.53 -3.92 -1.08
N LYS A 129 -22.92 -3.28 0.00
CA LYS A 129 -22.31 -2.05 0.45
C LYS A 129 -21.04 -2.43 1.17
N VAL A 130 -19.91 -2.32 0.44
CA VAL A 130 -18.59 -2.50 1.03
C VAL A 130 -18.37 -1.37 2.02
N LYS A 131 -17.91 -1.68 3.23
CA LYS A 131 -17.43 -0.68 4.19
C LYS A 131 -16.14 -0.08 3.65
N SER A 132 -16.29 0.92 2.82
CA SER A 132 -15.23 1.53 2.03
C SER A 132 -15.30 3.05 2.15
N GLY A 133 -14.38 3.69 1.54
CA GLY A 133 -14.28 5.13 1.52
C GLY A 133 -12.91 5.60 1.97
N ILE A 134 -12.64 6.87 1.78
CA ILE A 134 -11.34 7.49 2.12
C ILE A 134 -10.94 7.25 3.60
N GLN A 135 -11.90 7.20 4.52
CA GLN A 135 -11.63 6.95 5.93
C GLN A 135 -11.08 5.53 6.17
N ALA A 136 -11.62 4.53 5.47
CA ALA A 136 -11.08 3.17 5.55
C ALA A 136 -9.63 3.10 5.06
N CYS A 137 -9.31 3.80 3.96
CA CYS A 137 -7.93 3.88 3.47
C CYS A 137 -6.98 4.55 4.48
N ILE A 138 -7.45 5.61 5.17
CA ILE A 138 -6.65 6.32 6.17
C ILE A 138 -6.44 5.46 7.42
N GLN A 139 -7.45 4.72 7.85
CA GLN A 139 -7.38 3.79 8.98
C GLN A 139 -6.45 2.60 8.73
N MET A 140 -6.10 2.34 7.46
CA MET A 140 -5.08 1.33 7.10
C MET A 140 -3.64 1.84 7.22
N ASP A 141 -3.39 2.97 7.89
CA ASP A 141 -2.04 3.43 8.21
C ASP A 141 -1.43 2.57 9.34
N ILE A 142 -0.86 1.43 8.93
CA ILE A 142 -0.24 0.44 9.82
C ILE A 142 1.04 0.96 10.52
N ILE A 143 1.51 2.14 10.19
CA ILE A 143 2.63 2.80 10.89
C ILE A 143 2.10 3.65 12.04
N LYS A 144 0.94 4.27 11.88
CA LYS A 144 0.28 5.04 12.94
C LYS A 144 -0.40 4.11 13.94
N ASP A 145 -1.25 3.23 13.45
CA ASP A 145 -1.98 2.22 14.20
C ASP A 145 -1.34 0.85 13.99
N ILE A 146 -0.28 0.56 14.78
CA ILE A 146 0.55 -0.63 14.59
C ILE A 146 -0.24 -1.90 14.87
N PRO A 147 -0.51 -2.74 13.87
CA PRO A 147 -1.25 -3.99 14.06
C PRO A 147 -0.36 -5.08 14.70
N GLU A 148 -1.01 -6.10 15.24
CA GLU A 148 -0.33 -7.19 15.96
C GLU A 148 0.69 -7.94 15.11
N PHE A 149 0.45 -8.07 13.80
CA PHE A 149 1.40 -8.74 12.90
C PHE A 149 2.73 -7.97 12.71
N LEU A 150 2.81 -6.70 13.11
CA LEU A 150 4.06 -5.94 13.13
C LEU A 150 4.78 -5.99 14.49
N THR A 151 4.14 -6.53 15.52
CA THR A 151 4.69 -6.59 16.90
C THR A 151 4.86 -8.03 17.36
N PRO A 152 5.86 -8.77 16.83
CA PRO A 152 6.02 -10.19 17.12
C PRO A 152 6.28 -10.42 18.61
N SER A 153 5.37 -11.12 19.28
CA SER A 153 5.55 -11.57 20.65
C SER A 153 6.56 -12.72 20.73
N VAL A 154 7.36 -12.74 21.81
CA VAL A 154 8.34 -13.81 22.07
C VAL A 154 7.63 -15.09 22.51
N GLU A 155 6.58 -15.00 23.33
CA GLU A 155 6.01 -16.17 24.02
C GLU A 155 4.65 -16.62 23.48
N LYS A 156 3.76 -15.71 23.09
CA LYS A 156 2.35 -16.03 22.79
C LYS A 156 1.81 -15.39 21.51
N GLY A 157 2.71 -15.09 20.55
CA GLY A 157 2.24 -14.48 19.28
C GLY A 157 1.32 -15.41 18.51
N ILE A 158 0.31 -14.81 17.89
CA ILE A 158 -0.66 -15.51 17.03
C ILE A 158 -0.18 -15.69 15.59
N TYR A 159 0.99 -15.11 15.26
CA TYR A 159 1.57 -15.18 13.94
C TYR A 159 2.85 -16.01 13.88
N ASP A 160 3.05 -16.69 12.77
CA ASP A 160 4.32 -17.25 12.34
C ASP A 160 4.95 -16.31 11.31
N TYR A 161 6.28 -16.23 11.33
CA TYR A 161 7.06 -15.34 10.47
C TYR A 161 8.16 -16.12 9.77
N THR A 162 8.32 -15.90 8.47
CA THR A 162 9.35 -16.52 7.64
C THR A 162 10.13 -15.45 6.87
N SER A 163 11.45 -15.59 6.82
CA SER A 163 12.28 -14.72 5.97
C SER A 163 12.32 -15.29 4.56
N GLU A 164 11.83 -14.52 3.59
CA GLU A 164 11.89 -14.84 2.16
C GLU A 164 13.19 -14.34 1.48
N GLY A 165 14.10 -13.78 2.28
CA GLY A 165 15.38 -13.27 1.79
C GLY A 165 15.36 -11.78 1.48
N VAL A 166 16.22 -11.37 0.56
CA VAL A 166 16.39 -9.98 0.15
C VAL A 166 16.00 -9.82 -1.31
N THR A 167 15.28 -8.76 -1.62
CA THR A 167 14.94 -8.37 -2.99
C THR A 167 15.24 -6.89 -3.24
N PHE A 168 14.95 -6.41 -4.44
CA PHE A 168 15.19 -5.03 -4.82
C PHE A 168 13.84 -4.34 -5.08
N LEU A 169 13.59 -3.23 -4.39
CA LEU A 169 12.36 -2.45 -4.49
C LEU A 169 12.73 -0.96 -4.60
N GLU A 170 12.29 -0.29 -5.66
CA GLU A 170 12.48 1.16 -5.86
C GLU A 170 13.91 1.65 -5.52
N ASP A 171 14.93 1.03 -6.10
CA ASP A 171 16.34 1.36 -5.91
C ASP A 171 16.94 1.03 -4.52
N ARG A 172 16.25 0.19 -3.73
CA ARG A 172 16.69 -0.21 -2.39
C ARG A 172 16.68 -1.73 -2.23
N PHE A 173 17.64 -2.24 -1.49
CA PHE A 173 17.58 -3.61 -1.00
C PHE A 173 16.61 -3.70 0.18
N VAL A 174 15.70 -4.65 0.13
CA VAL A 174 14.70 -4.88 1.15
C VAL A 174 14.70 -6.33 1.62
N ASN A 175 14.62 -6.53 2.92
CA ASN A 175 14.32 -7.82 3.50
C ASN A 175 12.83 -8.10 3.36
N VAL A 176 12.47 -9.30 2.89
CA VAL A 176 11.08 -9.72 2.76
C VAL A 176 10.74 -10.65 3.93
N VAL A 177 9.73 -10.28 4.68
CA VAL A 177 9.18 -11.07 5.78
C VAL A 177 7.77 -11.48 5.41
N HIS A 178 7.56 -12.78 5.25
CA HIS A 178 6.22 -13.35 5.17
C HIS A 178 5.67 -13.59 6.57
N PHE A 179 4.37 -13.34 6.75
CA PHE A 179 3.67 -13.61 8.00
C PHE A 179 2.31 -14.24 7.75
N GLU A 180 1.92 -15.17 8.59
CA GLU A 180 0.61 -15.81 8.57
C GLU A 180 0.17 -16.19 9.97
N GLN A 181 -1.15 -16.30 10.19
CA GLN A 181 -1.68 -16.74 11.48
C GLN A 181 -1.34 -18.21 11.75
N LYS A 182 -1.06 -18.55 13.02
CA LYS A 182 -0.78 -19.91 13.44
C LYS A 182 -1.94 -20.85 13.22
N LYS A 183 -1.64 -22.11 12.97
CA LYS A 183 -2.64 -23.17 12.88
C LYS A 183 -3.47 -23.25 14.16
N GLY A 184 -4.79 -23.40 14.00
CA GLY A 184 -5.73 -23.47 15.11
C GLY A 184 -6.39 -22.13 15.47
N ILE A 185 -5.96 -21.02 14.89
CA ILE A 185 -6.62 -19.72 14.99
C ILE A 185 -7.63 -19.63 13.85
N SER A 186 -8.93 -19.47 14.16
CA SER A 186 -10.01 -19.46 13.17
C SER A 186 -10.54 -18.06 12.82
N GLU A 187 -10.04 -17.05 13.51
CA GLU A 187 -10.35 -15.66 13.22
C GLU A 187 -9.81 -15.27 11.84
N PRO A 188 -10.54 -14.46 11.07
CA PRO A 188 -10.09 -13.98 9.77
C PRO A 188 -9.04 -12.88 9.91
N LEU A 189 -7.80 -13.26 10.18
CA LEU A 189 -6.68 -12.32 10.34
C LEU A 189 -6.00 -12.05 9.00
N PHE A 190 -5.19 -11.00 8.96
CA PHE A 190 -4.35 -10.69 7.80
C PHE A 190 -3.15 -11.64 7.73
N CYS A 191 -2.73 -11.95 6.50
CA CYS A 191 -1.45 -12.56 6.18
C CYS A 191 -0.82 -11.81 5.00
N GLY A 192 0.46 -12.06 4.73
CA GLY A 192 1.11 -11.42 3.59
C GLY A 192 2.61 -11.21 3.74
N GLU A 193 3.11 -10.20 3.05
CA GLU A 193 4.53 -9.88 2.94
C GLU A 193 4.83 -8.44 3.37
N LEU A 194 5.91 -8.27 4.10
CA LEU A 194 6.42 -7.00 4.59
C LEU A 194 7.80 -6.76 3.98
N PHE A 195 7.99 -5.60 3.35
CA PHE A 195 9.22 -5.21 2.67
C PHE A 195 9.95 -4.16 3.52
N LEU A 196 11.01 -4.58 4.20
CA LEU A 196 11.77 -3.78 5.13
C LEU A 196 13.10 -3.34 4.50
N ASP A 197 13.34 -2.05 4.44
CA ASP A 197 14.61 -1.49 3.97
C ASP A 197 15.80 -2.09 4.73
N SER A 198 16.81 -2.58 4.02
CA SER A 198 17.93 -3.31 4.62
C SER A 198 18.87 -2.41 5.43
N GLU A 199 18.90 -1.10 5.16
CA GLU A 199 19.78 -0.15 5.84
C GLU A 199 19.07 0.53 7.00
N THR A 200 17.86 1.02 6.77
CA THR A 200 17.10 1.82 7.74
C THR A 200 16.15 0.99 8.58
N SER A 201 15.82 -0.23 8.17
CA SER A 201 14.75 -1.07 8.71
C SER A 201 13.35 -0.45 8.58
N ALA A 202 13.16 0.55 7.72
CA ALA A 202 11.84 1.12 7.46
C ALA A 202 10.96 0.13 6.71
N LEU A 203 9.67 0.04 7.06
CA LEU A 203 8.68 -0.65 6.25
C LEU A 203 8.35 0.21 5.03
N LEU A 204 8.75 -0.23 3.84
CA LEU A 204 8.52 0.49 2.59
C LEU A 204 7.23 0.06 1.90
N GLN A 205 6.90 -1.22 1.99
CA GLN A 205 5.69 -1.79 1.38
C GLN A 205 5.15 -2.93 2.23
N ALA A 206 3.84 -3.09 2.23
CA ALA A 206 3.16 -4.27 2.75
C ALA A 206 2.17 -4.78 1.70
N ARG A 207 2.12 -6.10 1.51
CA ARG A 207 1.09 -6.80 0.74
C ARG A 207 0.27 -7.59 1.72
N LEU A 208 -0.99 -7.23 1.85
CA LEU A 208 -1.87 -7.76 2.90
C LEU A 208 -3.11 -8.37 2.25
N GLU A 209 -3.49 -9.54 2.73
CA GLU A 209 -4.77 -10.15 2.41
C GLU A 209 -5.37 -10.80 3.66
N VAL A 210 -6.70 -10.97 3.68
CA VAL A 210 -7.32 -11.80 4.70
C VAL A 210 -6.98 -13.24 4.38
N HIS A 211 -6.52 -13.99 5.39
CA HIS A 211 -6.08 -15.37 5.21
C HIS A 211 -7.11 -16.21 4.43
N PRO A 212 -6.76 -16.78 3.25
CA PRO A 212 -7.73 -17.37 2.30
C PRO A 212 -8.64 -18.45 2.89
N VAL A 213 -8.12 -19.23 3.84
CA VAL A 213 -8.90 -20.30 4.52
C VAL A 213 -10.03 -19.71 5.35
N TYR A 214 -9.84 -18.53 5.94
CA TYR A 214 -10.76 -17.93 6.91
C TYR A 214 -11.53 -16.74 6.35
N VAL A 215 -11.32 -16.37 5.08
CA VAL A 215 -11.97 -15.21 4.45
C VAL A 215 -13.51 -15.26 4.53
N LYS A 216 -14.09 -16.46 4.54
CA LYS A 216 -15.55 -16.63 4.69
C LYS A 216 -16.07 -16.11 6.04
N ASN A 217 -15.24 -16.15 7.07
CA ASN A 217 -15.55 -15.64 8.41
C ASN A 217 -15.46 -14.11 8.48
N ALA A 218 -14.81 -13.49 7.49
CA ALA A 218 -14.61 -12.04 7.42
C ALA A 218 -15.79 -11.26 6.80
N ALA A 219 -16.85 -11.92 6.34
CA ALA A 219 -17.95 -11.27 5.63
C ALA A 219 -18.55 -10.08 6.40
N GLY A 220 -18.65 -10.16 7.74
CA GLY A 220 -19.15 -9.08 8.59
C GLY A 220 -18.14 -7.91 8.78
N MET A 221 -16.87 -8.08 8.42
CA MET A 221 -15.84 -7.03 8.54
C MET A 221 -15.85 -6.07 7.33
N PHE A 222 -16.15 -6.59 6.14
CA PHE A 222 -16.01 -5.84 4.89
C PHE A 222 -17.34 -5.51 4.20
N VAL A 223 -18.44 -6.14 4.63
CA VAL A 223 -19.75 -6.02 3.97
C VAL A 223 -20.81 -5.57 4.97
N GLU A 224 -21.53 -4.51 4.65
CA GLU A 224 -22.78 -4.13 5.32
C GLU A 224 -23.94 -4.89 4.63
N ARG A 225 -24.74 -5.60 5.40
CA ARG A 225 -25.98 -6.24 4.92
C ARG A 225 -27.15 -5.28 5.02
#